data_3a11cfdb6664e19f64fe4d895a0e5ae3
#
_entry.id   3a11cfdb6664e19f64fe4d895a0e5ae3
#
_cell.length_a   1.000
_cell.length_b   1.000
_cell.length_c   1.000
_cell.angle_alpha   90.00
_cell.angle_beta   90.00
_cell.angle_gamma   90.00
#
_symmetry.space_group_name_H-M   'P 1'
#
loop_
_entity.id
_entity.type
_entity.pdbx_description
1 polymer ?
#
loop_
_entity_poly.entity_id
_entity_poly.type
_entity_poly.pdbx_seq_one_letter_code
_entity_poly.pdbx_strand_id
1 'polypeptide(L)'
;MFRRFLLAFFAFIGLIVPAAFALALMAAPPASPAPLHLPGCDRNLADAGTNVAAMQARLKGLDATEGKDICSATRLYFLEVVKARAVTALCKSGSERERELGRFDADVEHLNEAIAARCS
;
A
#
# COMPACT_ATOMS: atom_id res chain seq x y z
N MET A 1 -10.31 -11.82 56.99
CA MET A 1 -11.49 -11.50 56.12
C MET A 1 -11.09 -10.71 54.89
N PHE A 2 -10.21 -9.77 54.93
CA PHE A 2 -9.80 -8.95 53.78
C PHE A 2 -9.17 -9.74 52.60
N ARG A 3 -8.36 -10.76 52.94
CA ARG A 3 -7.66 -11.57 51.94
C ARG A 3 -8.58 -12.49 51.09
N ARG A 4 -9.71 -12.91 51.64
CA ARG A 4 -10.70 -13.73 50.91
C ARG A 4 -11.58 -12.86 49.97
N PHE A 5 -11.81 -11.60 50.32
CA PHE A 5 -12.55 -10.66 49.50
C PHE A 5 -11.74 -10.23 48.28
N LEU A 6 -10.41 -10.06 48.42
CA LEU A 6 -9.54 -9.70 47.32
C LEU A 6 -9.44 -10.78 46.25
N LEU A 7 -9.35 -12.04 46.69
CA LEU A 7 -9.28 -13.16 45.73
C LEU A 7 -10.59 -13.40 44.97
N ALA A 8 -11.74 -13.16 45.60
CA ALA A 8 -13.03 -13.23 44.92
C ALA A 8 -13.22 -12.09 43.90
N PHE A 9 -12.69 -10.92 44.18
CA PHE A 9 -12.78 -9.75 43.29
C PHE A 9 -11.92 -9.94 42.03
N PHE A 10 -10.71 -10.48 42.18
CA PHE A 10 -9.83 -10.76 41.03
C PHE A 10 -10.34 -11.93 40.17
N ALA A 11 -10.98 -12.95 40.78
CA ALA A 11 -11.59 -14.03 40.03
C ALA A 11 -12.78 -13.56 39.18
N PHE A 12 -13.55 -12.58 39.69
CA PHE A 12 -14.70 -12.04 38.95
C PHE A 12 -14.28 -11.12 37.78
N ILE A 13 -13.23 -10.32 37.96
CA ILE A 13 -12.68 -9.44 36.91
C ILE A 13 -12.02 -10.28 35.82
N GLY A 14 -11.31 -11.36 36.20
CA GLY A 14 -10.65 -12.28 35.27
C GLY A 14 -11.61 -13.04 34.34
N LEU A 15 -12.86 -13.23 34.74
CA LEU A 15 -13.85 -13.98 33.95
C LEU A 15 -14.64 -13.08 32.98
N ILE A 16 -14.82 -11.81 33.32
CA ILE A 16 -15.65 -10.87 32.53
C ILE A 16 -14.84 -10.29 31.36
N VAL A 17 -13.54 -10.01 31.56
CA VAL A 17 -12.68 -9.40 30.55
C VAL A 17 -12.51 -10.26 29.27
N PRO A 18 -12.24 -11.58 29.35
CA PRO A 18 -12.10 -12.38 28.13
C PRO A 18 -13.40 -12.55 27.35
N ALA A 19 -14.56 -12.57 28.03
CA ALA A 19 -15.85 -12.71 27.35
C ALA A 19 -16.24 -11.44 26.59
N ALA A 20 -15.94 -10.25 27.13
CA ALA A 20 -16.18 -8.97 26.46
C ALA A 20 -15.25 -8.76 25.27
N PHE A 21 -14.00 -9.23 25.36
CA PHE A 21 -13.03 -9.13 24.26
C PHE A 21 -13.37 -10.08 23.10
N ALA A 22 -13.86 -11.29 23.39
CA ALA A 22 -14.30 -12.24 22.37
C ALA A 22 -15.54 -11.76 21.62
N LEU A 23 -16.48 -11.09 22.29
CA LEU A 23 -17.66 -10.49 21.67
C LEU A 23 -17.32 -9.29 20.78
N ALA A 24 -16.32 -8.48 21.15
CA ALA A 24 -15.87 -7.35 20.34
C ALA A 24 -15.18 -7.78 19.04
N LEU A 25 -14.49 -8.93 19.04
CA LEU A 25 -13.86 -9.49 17.84
C LEU A 25 -14.86 -10.10 16.85
N MET A 26 -16.03 -10.53 17.31
CA MET A 26 -17.08 -11.06 16.43
C MET A 26 -18.02 -10.00 15.86
N ALA A 27 -18.01 -8.79 16.40
CA ALA A 27 -18.91 -7.70 16.00
C ALA A 27 -18.32 -6.73 14.97
N ALA A 28 -17.07 -6.91 14.54
CA ALA A 28 -16.49 -6.09 13.47
C ALA A 28 -16.78 -6.75 12.12
N PRO A 29 -17.77 -6.29 11.32
CA PRO A 29 -17.86 -6.71 9.94
C PRO A 29 -16.59 -6.25 9.21
N PRO A 30 -16.01 -7.07 8.32
CA PRO A 30 -14.96 -6.59 7.47
C PRO A 30 -15.53 -5.42 6.67
N ALA A 31 -15.11 -4.21 7.02
CA ALA A 31 -15.42 -3.03 6.23
C ALA A 31 -14.67 -3.17 4.90
N SER A 32 -15.30 -3.78 3.91
CA SER A 32 -14.88 -3.63 2.53
C SER A 32 -15.13 -2.16 2.19
N PRO A 33 -14.08 -1.36 1.94
CA PRO A 33 -14.29 0.02 1.52
C PRO A 33 -15.12 -0.03 0.23
N ALA A 34 -16.29 0.61 0.24
CA ALA A 34 -17.07 0.81 -0.96
C ALA A 34 -16.17 1.48 -2.01
N PRO A 35 -16.20 1.04 -3.29
CA PRO A 35 -15.41 1.67 -4.32
C PRO A 35 -15.79 3.14 -4.40
N LEU A 36 -14.85 4.02 -4.08
CA LEU A 36 -15.01 5.45 -4.29
C LEU A 36 -15.05 5.67 -5.80
N HIS A 37 -16.25 5.86 -6.33
CA HIS A 37 -16.43 6.26 -7.73
C HIS A 37 -16.05 7.74 -7.85
N LEU A 38 -14.76 8.01 -7.84
CA LEU A 38 -14.25 9.36 -8.02
C LEU A 38 -14.42 9.78 -9.49
N PRO A 39 -14.93 10.98 -9.75
CA PRO A 39 -15.01 11.48 -11.13
C PRO A 39 -13.61 11.57 -11.73
N GLY A 40 -13.45 11.14 -12.98
CA GLY A 40 -12.19 11.19 -13.71
C GLY A 40 -11.27 9.98 -13.52
N CYS A 41 -11.70 8.92 -12.84
CA CYS A 41 -10.90 7.72 -12.63
C CYS A 41 -10.40 7.09 -13.93
N ASP A 42 -11.22 6.98 -14.96
CA ASP A 42 -10.80 6.39 -16.24
C ASP A 42 -9.67 7.19 -16.89
N ARG A 43 -9.78 8.51 -16.87
CA ARG A 43 -8.72 9.40 -17.36
C ARG A 43 -7.47 9.29 -16.52
N ASN A 44 -7.59 9.36 -15.20
CA ASN A 44 -6.46 9.28 -14.29
C ASN A 44 -5.71 7.94 -14.40
N LEU A 45 -6.42 6.84 -14.58
CA LEU A 45 -5.82 5.53 -14.83
C LEU A 45 -5.09 5.48 -16.17
N ALA A 46 -5.69 6.03 -17.23
CA ALA A 46 -5.07 6.08 -18.55
C ALA A 46 -3.81 6.96 -18.56
N ASP A 47 -3.89 8.15 -17.95
CA ASP A 47 -2.75 9.08 -17.83
C ASP A 47 -1.62 8.47 -17.00
N ALA A 48 -1.94 7.83 -15.87
CA ALA A 48 -0.95 7.15 -15.04
C ALA A 48 -0.23 6.02 -15.79
N GLY A 49 -0.98 5.19 -16.53
CA GLY A 49 -0.41 4.13 -17.37
C GLY A 49 0.51 4.68 -18.47
N THR A 50 0.10 5.75 -19.14
CA THR A 50 0.88 6.41 -20.18
C THR A 50 2.17 7.00 -19.61
N ASN A 51 2.12 7.66 -18.47
CA ASN A 51 3.29 8.27 -17.82
C ASN A 51 4.31 7.21 -17.37
N VAL A 52 3.84 6.12 -16.77
CA VAL A 52 4.70 4.98 -16.39
C VAL A 52 5.39 4.39 -17.61
N ALA A 53 4.65 4.15 -18.70
CA ALA A 53 5.21 3.60 -19.94
C ALA A 53 6.24 4.54 -20.57
N ALA A 54 5.97 5.86 -20.59
CA ALA A 54 6.88 6.86 -21.13
C ALA A 54 8.21 6.93 -20.34
N MET A 55 8.15 6.88 -19.01
CA MET A 55 9.36 6.88 -18.17
C MET A 55 10.14 5.59 -18.30
N GLN A 56 9.46 4.46 -18.42
CA GLN A 56 10.09 3.16 -18.66
C GLN A 56 10.82 3.14 -20.02
N ALA A 57 10.19 3.66 -21.08
CA ALA A 57 10.79 3.78 -22.41
C ALA A 57 12.04 4.69 -22.39
N ARG A 58 11.94 5.82 -21.69
CA ARG A 58 13.08 6.72 -21.51
C ARG A 58 14.26 6.05 -20.81
N LEU A 59 14.00 5.33 -19.73
CA LEU A 59 15.04 4.61 -18.99
C LEU A 59 15.73 3.54 -19.84
N LYS A 60 14.97 2.83 -20.67
CA LYS A 60 15.52 1.82 -21.60
C LYS A 60 16.38 2.42 -22.72
N GLY A 61 16.15 3.69 -23.08
CA GLY A 61 16.90 4.39 -24.11
C GLY A 61 18.20 5.03 -23.65
N LEU A 62 18.50 5.00 -22.33
CA LEU A 62 19.73 5.57 -21.79
C LEU A 62 20.87 4.54 -21.79
N ASP A 63 22.04 4.98 -22.24
CA ASP A 63 23.27 4.18 -22.22
C ASP A 63 23.87 4.08 -20.81
N ALA A 64 24.55 2.96 -20.51
CA ALA A 64 25.19 2.72 -19.21
C ALA A 64 26.27 3.76 -18.85
N THR A 65 26.74 4.54 -19.81
CA THR A 65 27.73 5.62 -19.63
C THR A 65 27.13 6.91 -19.07
N GLU A 66 25.79 7.07 -19.11
CA GLU A 66 25.07 8.27 -18.68
C GLU A 66 24.60 8.16 -17.22
N GLY A 67 25.48 7.83 -16.29
CA GLY A 67 25.16 7.49 -14.91
C GLY A 67 24.28 8.51 -14.16
N LYS A 68 24.51 9.82 -14.36
CA LYS A 68 23.66 10.88 -13.76
C LYS A 68 22.26 10.91 -14.37
N ASP A 69 22.15 10.70 -15.67
CA ASP A 69 20.86 10.70 -16.38
C ASP A 69 20.06 9.44 -16.05
N ILE A 70 20.74 8.28 -15.90
CA ILE A 70 20.10 7.05 -15.44
C ILE A 70 19.53 7.21 -14.02
N CYS A 71 20.30 7.81 -13.08
CA CYS A 71 19.82 8.08 -11.74
C CYS A 71 18.58 9.00 -11.74
N SER A 72 18.67 10.11 -12.47
CA SER A 72 17.56 11.05 -12.61
C SER A 72 16.33 10.39 -13.23
N ALA A 73 16.50 9.64 -14.32
CA ALA A 73 15.42 8.91 -14.99
C ALA A 73 14.80 7.83 -14.08
N THR A 74 15.60 7.11 -13.30
CA THR A 74 15.12 6.10 -12.36
C THR A 74 14.26 6.74 -11.26
N ARG A 75 14.67 7.90 -10.72
CA ARG A 75 13.89 8.64 -9.73
C ARG A 75 12.55 9.15 -10.31
N LEU A 76 12.56 9.66 -11.54
CA LEU A 76 11.33 10.08 -12.21
C LEU A 76 10.39 8.89 -12.48
N TYR A 77 10.93 7.77 -12.92
CA TYR A 77 10.15 6.55 -13.10
C TYR A 77 9.53 6.07 -11.78
N PHE A 78 10.30 6.06 -10.70
CA PHE A 78 9.80 5.76 -9.36
C PHE A 78 8.61 6.64 -8.97
N LEU A 79 8.68 7.96 -9.20
CA LEU A 79 7.58 8.88 -8.91
C LEU A 79 6.31 8.55 -9.69
N GLU A 80 6.43 8.22 -10.98
CA GLU A 80 5.27 7.86 -11.80
C GLU A 80 4.66 6.51 -11.36
N VAL A 81 5.48 5.55 -10.95
CA VAL A 81 4.99 4.26 -10.38
C VAL A 81 4.23 4.50 -9.07
N VAL A 82 4.74 5.35 -8.17
CA VAL A 82 4.05 5.69 -6.91
C VAL A 82 2.71 6.41 -7.18
N LYS A 83 2.68 7.34 -8.13
CA LYS A 83 1.44 8.01 -8.56
C LYS A 83 0.44 7.01 -9.14
N ALA A 84 0.87 6.13 -10.03
CA ALA A 84 0.02 5.10 -10.63
C ALA A 84 -0.56 4.15 -9.57
N ARG A 85 0.25 3.76 -8.59
CA ARG A 85 -0.20 2.98 -7.43
C ARG A 85 -1.31 3.70 -6.66
N ALA A 86 -1.14 4.99 -6.37
CA ALA A 86 -2.14 5.79 -5.67
C ALA A 86 -3.45 5.90 -6.45
N VAL A 87 -3.38 6.15 -7.76
CA VAL A 87 -4.55 6.20 -8.64
C VAL A 87 -5.26 4.85 -8.69
N THR A 88 -4.52 3.74 -8.80
CA THR A 88 -5.08 2.38 -8.75
C THR A 88 -5.79 2.10 -7.44
N ALA A 89 -5.21 2.51 -6.31
CA ALA A 89 -5.81 2.34 -4.99
C ALA A 89 -7.15 3.08 -4.85
N LEU A 90 -7.29 4.25 -5.48
CA LEU A 90 -8.47 5.10 -5.42
C LEU A 90 -9.54 4.73 -6.47
N CYS A 91 -9.12 4.27 -7.65
CA CYS A 91 -9.98 4.15 -8.82
C CYS A 91 -10.35 2.71 -9.19
N LYS A 92 -9.63 1.71 -8.68
CA LYS A 92 -9.95 0.30 -8.90
C LYS A 92 -10.56 -0.34 -7.67
N SER A 93 -11.21 -1.50 -7.85
CA SER A 93 -11.84 -2.26 -6.78
C SER A 93 -11.62 -3.77 -6.97
N GLY A 94 -11.92 -4.54 -5.92
CA GLY A 94 -11.92 -6.00 -5.97
C GLY A 94 -10.54 -6.62 -6.21
N SER A 95 -10.53 -7.83 -6.73
CA SER A 95 -9.31 -8.63 -6.95
C SER A 95 -8.35 -8.02 -7.97
N GLU A 96 -8.86 -7.27 -8.94
CA GLU A 96 -8.03 -6.55 -9.92
C GLU A 96 -7.20 -5.47 -9.23
N ARG A 97 -7.82 -4.68 -8.35
CA ARG A 97 -7.12 -3.68 -7.53
C ARG A 97 -5.98 -4.31 -6.72
N GLU A 98 -6.27 -5.39 -5.99
CA GLU A 98 -5.28 -6.05 -5.14
C GLU A 98 -4.11 -6.61 -5.95
N ARG A 99 -4.38 -7.22 -7.09
CA ARG A 99 -3.34 -7.74 -7.98
C ARG A 99 -2.45 -6.63 -8.53
N GLU A 100 -3.03 -5.50 -8.96
CA GLU A 100 -2.25 -4.38 -9.50
C GLU A 100 -1.47 -3.65 -8.41
N LEU A 101 -2.04 -3.45 -7.22
CA LEU A 101 -1.33 -2.89 -6.09
C LEU A 101 -0.11 -3.74 -5.70
N GLY A 102 -0.27 -5.07 -5.66
CA GLY A 102 0.85 -5.98 -5.40
C GLY A 102 1.97 -5.86 -6.44
N ARG A 103 1.62 -5.68 -7.72
CA ARG A 103 2.62 -5.44 -8.77
C ARG A 103 3.35 -4.10 -8.59
N PHE A 104 2.62 -3.03 -8.33
CA PHE A 104 3.24 -1.72 -8.07
C PHE A 104 4.09 -1.72 -6.80
N ASP A 105 3.71 -2.44 -5.76
CA ASP A 105 4.51 -2.57 -4.55
C ASP A 105 5.86 -3.25 -4.83
N ALA A 106 5.87 -4.31 -5.65
CA ALA A 106 7.09 -4.96 -6.09
C ALA A 106 7.97 -4.04 -6.96
N ASP A 107 7.36 -3.26 -7.86
CA ASP A 107 8.07 -2.28 -8.69
C ASP A 107 8.69 -1.17 -7.84
N VAL A 108 7.98 -0.67 -6.82
CA VAL A 108 8.48 0.34 -5.87
C VAL A 108 9.69 -0.19 -5.10
N GLU A 109 9.64 -1.41 -4.61
CA GLU A 109 10.75 -2.04 -3.89
C GLU A 109 11.98 -2.18 -4.79
N HIS A 110 11.80 -2.72 -5.99
CA HIS A 110 12.88 -2.86 -6.98
C HIS A 110 13.50 -1.52 -7.37
N LEU A 111 12.69 -0.49 -7.58
CA LEU A 111 13.18 0.85 -7.93
C LEU A 111 13.90 1.54 -6.76
N ASN A 112 13.48 1.32 -5.52
CA ASN A 112 14.21 1.79 -4.34
C ASN A 112 15.61 1.19 -4.26
N GLU A 113 15.73 -0.11 -4.50
CA GLU A 113 17.05 -0.79 -4.55
C GLU A 113 17.91 -0.25 -5.70
N ALA A 114 17.33 -0.05 -6.87
CA ALA A 114 18.03 0.51 -8.03
C ALA A 114 18.51 1.94 -7.77
N ILE A 115 17.71 2.79 -7.12
CA ILE A 115 18.10 4.15 -6.72
C ILE A 115 19.24 4.11 -5.70
N ALA A 116 19.14 3.26 -4.69
CA ALA A 116 20.18 3.11 -3.68
C ALA A 116 21.53 2.67 -4.29
N ALA A 117 21.49 1.76 -5.27
CA ALA A 117 22.68 1.24 -5.92
C ALA A 117 23.32 2.22 -6.93
N ARG A 118 22.52 3.05 -7.62
CA ARG A 118 22.97 3.86 -8.78
C ARG A 118 23.07 5.35 -8.51
N CYS A 119 22.45 5.83 -7.43
CA CYS A 119 22.34 7.25 -7.13
C CYS A 119 23.14 7.70 -5.89
N SER A 120 24.04 6.88 -5.45
CA SER A 120 24.94 7.22 -4.34
C SER A 120 26.08 8.15 -4.73
#